data_0970131d3e6f8fb138c0a2ddafac53f5
#
_entry.id   0970131d3e6f8fb138c0a2ddafac53f5
#
_cell.length_a   1.000
_cell.length_b   1.000
_cell.length_c   1.000
_cell.angle_alpha   90.00
_cell.angle_beta   90.00
_cell.angle_gamma   90.00
#
_symmetry.space_group_name_H-M   'P 1'
#
loop_
_entity.id
_entity.type
_entity.pdbx_description
1 polymer ?
#
loop_
_entity_poly.entity_id
_entity_poly.type
_entity_poly.pdbx_seq_one_letter_code
_entity_poly.pdbx_strand_id
1 'polypeptide(L)'
;MEIDYRPTDVPDEPGVYRFFDDSEKVLYVGKAKSLKNRLNSYFQKNVPEKTERLVRAANRVDWTLVNSEVEALQLEFTWVMPEHYLLES
;
A
#
# COMPACT_ATOMS: atom_id res chain seq x y z
N MET A 1 -15.66 -11.10 -3.96
CA MET A 1 -15.11 -10.52 -5.13
C MET A 1 -13.67 -10.90 -5.29
N GLU A 2 -13.23 -11.12 -6.51
CA GLU A 2 -11.90 -11.54 -6.75
C GLU A 2 -10.98 -10.41 -7.04
N ILE A 3 -9.82 -10.37 -6.47
CA ILE A 3 -8.85 -9.32 -6.70
C ILE A 3 -7.66 -9.93 -7.42
N ASP A 4 -7.49 -9.58 -8.67
CA ASP A 4 -6.45 -10.17 -9.48
C ASP A 4 -5.06 -9.67 -9.21
N TYR A 5 -4.90 -8.51 -8.68
CA TYR A 5 -3.57 -7.95 -8.53
C TYR A 5 -2.93 -8.23 -7.16
N ARG A 6 -3.56 -9.06 -6.36
CA ARG A 6 -3.01 -9.36 -5.04
C ARG A 6 -1.61 -9.91 -5.16
N PRO A 7 -0.63 -9.31 -4.49
CA PRO A 7 0.73 -9.80 -4.59
C PRO A 7 0.93 -11.09 -3.81
N THR A 8 1.83 -11.93 -4.27
CA THR A 8 2.03 -13.21 -3.62
C THR A 8 3.43 -13.38 -3.04
N ASP A 9 4.39 -12.57 -3.46
CA ASP A 9 5.74 -12.74 -2.97
C ASP A 9 6.23 -11.58 -2.15
N VAL A 10 5.41 -11.08 -1.30
CA VAL A 10 5.75 -9.92 -0.50
C VAL A 10 6.66 -10.35 0.64
N PRO A 11 7.82 -9.71 0.81
CA PRO A 11 8.74 -10.11 1.86
C PRO A 11 8.26 -9.66 3.24
N ASP A 12 8.64 -10.43 4.25
CA ASP A 12 8.28 -10.10 5.62
C ASP A 12 9.36 -9.17 6.15
N GLU A 13 9.41 -7.96 5.60
CA GLU A 13 10.42 -6.97 5.95
C GLU A 13 9.83 -5.59 5.92
N PRO A 14 10.49 -4.62 6.54
CA PRO A 14 9.96 -3.26 6.57
C PRO A 14 10.05 -2.61 5.20
N GLY A 15 9.11 -1.76 4.91
CA GLY A 15 9.09 -1.08 3.63
C GLY A 15 7.94 -0.12 3.49
N VAL A 16 7.86 0.44 2.30
CA VAL A 16 6.82 1.38 1.92
C VAL A 16 6.08 0.78 0.73
N TYR A 17 4.76 0.90 0.71
CA TYR A 17 3.96 0.35 -0.38
C TYR A 17 3.04 1.42 -0.93
N ARG A 18 2.62 1.24 -2.18
CA ARG A 18 1.74 2.19 -2.85
C ARG A 18 0.70 1.42 -3.65
N PHE A 19 -0.54 1.93 -3.60
CA PHE A 19 -1.62 1.40 -4.42
C PHE A 19 -1.87 2.38 -5.56
N PHE A 20 -2.10 1.85 -6.76
CA PHE A 20 -2.30 2.67 -7.95
C PHE A 20 -3.61 2.28 -8.63
N ASP A 21 -4.24 3.24 -9.29
CA ASP A 21 -5.42 2.92 -10.09
C ASP A 21 -4.98 2.57 -11.51
N ASP A 22 -5.93 2.35 -12.40
CA ASP A 22 -5.62 1.91 -13.76
C ASP A 22 -5.02 3.02 -14.61
N SER A 23 -4.96 4.25 -14.11
CA SER A 23 -4.30 5.33 -14.79
C SER A 23 -2.92 5.57 -14.20
N GLU A 24 -2.43 4.67 -13.38
CA GLU A 24 -1.13 4.77 -12.71
C GLU A 24 -1.09 5.93 -11.74
N LYS A 25 -2.24 6.32 -11.21
CA LYS A 25 -2.29 7.37 -10.23
C LYS A 25 -2.19 6.76 -8.86
N VAL A 26 -1.38 7.34 -7.99
CA VAL A 26 -1.21 6.82 -6.63
C VAL A 26 -2.45 7.12 -5.81
N LEU A 27 -3.05 6.08 -5.27
CA LEU A 27 -4.23 6.23 -4.43
C LEU A 27 -3.87 6.22 -2.95
N TYR A 28 -2.82 5.55 -2.58
CA TYR A 28 -2.45 5.46 -1.18
C TYR A 28 -0.99 5.07 -1.04
N VAL A 29 -0.31 5.67 -0.09
CA VAL A 29 1.07 5.32 0.24
C VAL A 29 1.09 4.98 1.73
N GLY A 30 1.69 3.87 2.06
CA GLY A 30 1.77 3.46 3.46
C GLY A 30 3.13 2.90 3.79
N LYS A 31 3.40 2.77 5.09
CA LYS A 31 4.63 2.17 5.55
C LYS A 31 4.29 1.01 6.45
N ALA A 32 5.17 0.05 6.54
CA ALA A 32 4.91 -1.13 7.35
C ALA A 32 6.20 -1.68 7.89
N LYS A 33 6.13 -2.27 9.07
CA LYS A 33 7.27 -2.97 9.62
C LYS A 33 7.36 -4.34 8.98
N SER A 34 6.26 -4.90 8.55
CA SER A 34 6.22 -6.14 7.80
C SER A 34 5.32 -5.91 6.60
N LEU A 35 5.90 -5.78 5.43
CA LEU A 35 5.12 -5.59 4.21
C LEU A 35 4.20 -6.77 3.99
N LYS A 36 4.69 -7.98 4.23
CA LYS A 36 3.90 -9.18 4.03
C LYS A 36 2.62 -9.14 4.85
N ASN A 37 2.74 -8.87 6.13
CA ASN A 37 1.58 -8.86 6.99
C ASN A 37 0.64 -7.71 6.66
N ARG A 38 1.22 -6.55 6.39
CA ARG A 38 0.39 -5.38 6.12
C ARG A 38 -0.38 -5.52 4.81
N LEU A 39 0.28 -5.92 3.74
CA LEU A 39 -0.40 -6.06 2.47
C LEU A 39 -1.39 -7.21 2.51
N ASN A 40 -1.06 -8.27 3.23
CA ASN A 40 -1.99 -9.36 3.35
C ASN A 40 -3.27 -8.92 4.04
N SER A 41 -3.17 -7.99 4.97
CA SER A 41 -4.35 -7.53 5.70
C SER A 41 -5.32 -6.76 4.83
N TYR A 42 -4.86 -6.20 3.71
CA TYR A 42 -5.75 -5.46 2.83
C TYR A 42 -6.65 -6.38 2.02
N PHE A 43 -6.23 -7.62 1.82
CA PHE A 43 -6.96 -8.54 0.95
C PHE A 43 -7.74 -9.62 1.70
N GLN A 44 -8.04 -9.36 2.96
CA GLN A 44 -8.85 -10.29 3.74
C GLN A 44 -10.31 -10.10 3.41
N LYS A 45 -11.14 -11.05 3.76
CA LYS A 45 -12.53 -10.98 3.46
C LYS A 45 -13.26 -9.91 4.23
N ASN A 46 -12.99 -9.77 5.49
CA ASN A 46 -13.74 -8.85 6.33
C ASN A 46 -12.91 -7.64 6.69
N VAL A 47 -12.62 -6.82 5.72
CA VAL A 47 -11.89 -5.60 5.96
C VAL A 47 -12.85 -4.44 6.11
N PRO A 48 -12.44 -3.35 6.73
CA PRO A 48 -13.29 -2.16 6.83
C PRO A 48 -13.66 -1.66 5.44
N GLU A 49 -14.77 -0.97 5.35
CA GLU A 49 -15.26 -0.46 4.08
C GLU A 49 -14.24 0.44 3.42
N LYS A 50 -13.54 1.24 4.19
CA LYS A 50 -12.54 2.13 3.65
C LYS A 50 -11.45 1.34 2.95
N THR A 51 -11.01 0.25 3.55
CA THR A 51 -9.98 -0.60 2.96
C THR A 51 -10.51 -1.27 1.71
N GLU A 52 -11.76 -1.73 1.76
CA GLU A 52 -12.34 -2.38 0.61
C GLU A 52 -12.45 -1.43 -0.57
N ARG A 53 -12.77 -0.18 -0.33
CA ARG A 53 -12.87 0.80 -1.39
C ARG A 53 -11.51 1.05 -2.03
N LEU A 54 -10.47 1.11 -1.23
CA LEU A 54 -9.14 1.31 -1.76
C LEU A 54 -8.75 0.14 -2.63
N VAL A 55 -8.95 -1.08 -2.14
CA VAL A 55 -8.54 -2.28 -2.86
C VAL A 55 -9.31 -2.39 -4.17
N ARG A 56 -10.57 -2.01 -4.18
CA ARG A 56 -11.35 -2.10 -5.40
C ARG A 56 -11.00 -1.00 -6.39
N ALA A 57 -10.65 0.17 -5.90
CA ALA A 57 -10.29 1.27 -6.78
C ALA A 57 -8.92 1.08 -7.40
N ALA A 58 -8.06 0.34 -6.74
CA ALA A 58 -6.71 0.12 -7.22
C ALA A 58 -6.67 -1.06 -8.17
N ASN A 59 -5.62 -1.11 -9.00
CA ASN A 59 -5.41 -2.29 -9.81
C ASN A 59 -3.96 -2.73 -9.77
N ARG A 60 -3.14 -2.08 -8.93
CA ARG A 60 -1.74 -2.46 -8.80
C ARG A 60 -1.23 -1.98 -7.45
N VAL A 61 -0.34 -2.74 -6.85
CA VAL A 61 0.34 -2.31 -5.63
C VAL A 61 1.80 -2.68 -5.79
N ASP A 62 2.68 -1.78 -5.37
CA ASP A 62 4.10 -2.09 -5.38
C ASP A 62 4.67 -1.72 -4.02
N TRP A 63 5.93 -2.05 -3.79
CA TRP A 63 6.57 -1.74 -2.52
C TRP A 63 8.06 -1.59 -2.71
N THR A 64 8.72 -0.95 -1.73
CA THR A 64 10.15 -0.77 -1.68
C THR A 64 10.63 -1.14 -0.29
N LEU A 65 11.64 -1.97 -0.20
CA LEU A 65 12.18 -2.35 1.11
C LEU A 65 13.04 -1.21 1.64
N VAL A 66 13.04 -1.07 2.96
CA VAL A 66 13.86 -0.07 3.60
C VAL A 66 14.55 -0.70 4.80
N ASN A 67 15.57 -0.04 5.32
CA ASN A 67 16.33 -0.60 6.42
C ASN A 67 15.73 -0.31 7.79
N SER A 68 14.92 0.70 7.90
CA SER A 68 14.38 1.07 9.20
C SER A 68 13.11 1.86 9.02
N GLU A 69 12.39 2.05 10.12
CA GLU A 69 11.17 2.83 10.09
C GLU A 69 11.44 4.27 9.71
N VAL A 70 12.58 4.79 10.09
CA VAL A 70 12.92 6.17 9.75
C VAL A 70 13.06 6.30 8.26
N GLU A 71 13.71 5.33 7.64
CA GLU A 71 13.89 5.36 6.21
C GLU A 71 12.55 5.20 5.51
N ALA A 72 11.67 4.39 6.06
CA ALA A 72 10.34 4.22 5.49
C ALA A 72 9.57 5.53 5.53
N LEU A 73 9.71 6.27 6.62
CA LEU A 73 9.04 7.54 6.73
C LEU A 73 9.55 8.51 5.67
N GLN A 74 10.86 8.52 5.44
CA GLN A 74 11.43 9.41 4.46
C GLN A 74 10.96 9.08 3.05
N LEU A 75 10.87 7.80 2.72
CA LEU A 75 10.41 7.40 1.41
C LEU A 75 8.95 7.77 1.22
N GLU A 76 8.15 7.56 2.23
CA GLU A 76 6.75 7.90 2.16
C GLU A 76 6.59 9.39 1.93
N PHE A 77 7.38 10.17 2.62
CA PHE A 77 7.29 11.62 2.49
C PHE A 77 7.71 12.05 1.09
N THR A 78 8.71 11.40 0.50
CA THR A 78 9.18 11.74 -0.81
C THR A 78 8.15 11.39 -1.88
N TRP A 79 7.47 10.28 -1.73
CA TRP A 79 6.53 9.82 -2.73
C TRP A 79 5.21 10.57 -2.71
N VAL A 80 4.76 11.03 -1.57
CA VAL A 80 3.45 11.62 -1.46
C VAL A 80 3.44 13.04 -1.98
N MET A 81 2.56 13.31 -2.92
CA MET A 81 2.37 14.66 -3.43
C MET A 81 1.17 15.23 -2.74
N PRO A 82 1.20 16.52 -2.44
CA PRO A 82 0.10 17.12 -1.69
C PRO A 82 -1.27 16.85 -2.27
N GLU A 83 -1.38 16.87 -3.57
CA GLU A 83 -2.68 16.67 -4.14
C GLU A 83 -3.14 15.23 -4.06
N HIS A 84 -2.26 14.30 -3.71
CA HIS A 84 -2.68 12.95 -3.65
C HIS A 84 -2.80 12.49 -2.27
N TYR A 85 -2.45 13.24 -1.25
CA TYR A 85 -2.38 12.73 -0.06
C TYR A 85 -3.58 12.66 0.55
N LEU A 86 -4.29 11.88 0.48
CA LEU A 86 -5.49 11.86 1.00
C LEU A 86 -5.68 10.85 1.81
N LEU A 87 -4.95 10.18 2.06
CA LEU A 87 -5.30 9.13 2.74
C LEU A 87 -4.95 9.15 3.91
N GLU A 88 -5.13 8.96 4.63
CA GLU A 88 -4.84 9.01 5.73
C GLU A 88 -4.80 7.96 6.24
N SER A 89 -4.36 7.57 6.91
CA SER A 89 -4.21 6.44 7.50
C SER A 89 -4.93 5.99 8.37
#